data_beeba6d4705e1ee7c3f9ad59f9814e07
#
_entry.id   beeba6d4705e1ee7c3f9ad59f9814e07
#
_cell.length_a   1.000
_cell.length_b   1.000
_cell.length_c   1.000
_cell.angle_alpha   90.00
_cell.angle_beta   90.00
_cell.angle_gamma   90.00
#
_symmetry.space_group_name_H-M   'P 1'
#
loop_
_entity.id
_entity.type
_entity.pdbx_description
1 polymer ?
#
loop_
_entity_poly.entity_id
_entity_poly.type
_entity_poly.pdbx_seq_one_letter_code
_entity_poly.pdbx_strand_id
1 'polypeptide(L)'
;MRREQSIEEISDGRRYRADDLVKIGTNGCLGCCDCCRMDALIVLDPWDIYQLKKAAGCGLEKLLNVTVRLEVIDGLIQPVLAMAGGVCPYLGADGRCEIHTYRPGICRLYPLGRCWEDGDFSYILQTGECTHCTGSKVKVKKWLGIPDLSRYEAYCRTWHAFLKAAQACCGTGEGSMGTAQMQGTAARSTCAAQTQGTASGYTDAVQDRLRKIVCMQILEKCYLAGFDTEKDFYPQFEEQLQAACRSLGIGSVQGL
;
A
#
# COMPACT_ATOMS: atom_id res chain seq x y z
N MET A 1 -4.09 -5.08 7.02
CA MET A 1 -3.77 -6.51 7.14
C MET A 1 -3.08 -6.72 8.48
N ARG A 2 -3.66 -7.52 9.34
CA ARG A 2 -3.04 -7.92 10.62
C ARG A 2 -2.18 -9.14 10.37
N ARG A 3 -0.89 -9.08 10.72
CA ARG A 3 -0.10 -10.29 10.95
C ARG A 3 -0.31 -10.69 12.40
N GLU A 4 -0.53 -11.98 12.65
CA GLU A 4 -0.63 -12.55 13.99
C GLU A 4 0.74 -12.63 14.69
N GLN A 5 1.83 -12.48 13.92
CA GLN A 5 3.20 -12.53 14.42
C GLN A 5 3.63 -11.17 14.96
N SER A 6 4.36 -11.18 16.06
CA SER A 6 4.92 -9.95 16.64
C SER A 6 5.99 -9.34 15.74
N ILE A 7 6.23 -8.02 15.87
CA ILE A 7 7.27 -7.34 15.09
C ILE A 7 8.64 -7.91 15.42
N GLU A 8 8.85 -8.30 16.65
CA GLU A 8 10.08 -8.91 17.14
C GLU A 8 10.38 -10.24 16.44
N GLU A 9 9.35 -11.02 16.08
CA GLU A 9 9.52 -12.30 15.38
C GLU A 9 9.84 -12.15 13.89
N ILE A 10 9.34 -11.09 13.25
CA ILE A 10 9.47 -10.90 11.79
C ILE A 10 10.51 -9.87 11.40
N SER A 11 11.13 -9.18 12.37
CA SER A 11 12.11 -8.13 12.10
C SER A 11 13.38 -8.33 12.94
N ASP A 12 14.37 -7.50 12.67
CA ASP A 12 15.60 -7.43 13.49
C ASP A 12 15.38 -6.69 14.83
N GLY A 13 14.14 -6.39 15.20
CA GLY A 13 13.74 -5.71 16.43
C GLY A 13 14.09 -4.22 16.47
N ARG A 14 14.56 -3.64 15.34
CA ARG A 14 14.98 -2.24 15.28
C ARG A 14 13.99 -1.39 14.50
N ARG A 15 13.91 -0.12 14.90
CA ARG A 15 13.20 0.93 14.19
C ARG A 15 14.21 1.80 13.45
N TYR A 16 13.92 2.11 12.21
CA TYR A 16 14.78 2.91 11.35
C TYR A 16 14.04 4.14 10.82
N ARG A 17 14.79 5.23 10.63
CA ARG A 17 14.37 6.42 9.91
C ARG A 17 15.15 6.53 8.59
N ALA A 18 14.80 7.49 7.74
CA ALA A 18 15.36 7.67 6.41
C ALA A 18 16.90 7.70 6.35
N ASP A 19 17.54 8.30 7.36
CA ASP A 19 18.99 8.46 7.44
C ASP A 19 19.72 7.33 8.16
N ASP A 20 19.00 6.41 8.76
CA ASP A 20 19.60 5.29 9.48
C ASP A 20 20.21 4.25 8.53
N LEU A 21 21.25 3.60 9.02
CA LEU A 21 21.94 2.54 8.30
C LEU A 21 21.31 1.18 8.62
N VAL A 22 20.83 0.50 7.58
CA VAL A 22 20.22 -0.83 7.65
C VAL A 22 21.06 -1.85 6.90
N LYS A 23 21.12 -3.10 7.40
CA LYS A 23 21.93 -4.19 6.82
C LYS A 23 21.18 -4.93 5.71
N ILE A 24 21.02 -4.31 4.56
CA ILE A 24 20.35 -4.94 3.40
C ILE A 24 21.35 -5.23 2.29
N GLY A 25 22.28 -4.33 2.03
CA GLY A 25 23.23 -4.37 0.93
C GLY A 25 23.45 -2.99 0.33
N THR A 26 24.59 -2.76 -0.28
CA THR A 26 24.99 -1.43 -0.80
C THR A 26 24.58 -1.20 -2.24
N ASN A 27 24.31 -2.26 -3.01
CA ASN A 27 24.09 -2.20 -4.46
C ASN A 27 22.61 -2.14 -4.86
N GLY A 28 21.71 -1.92 -3.90
CA GLY A 28 20.26 -1.96 -4.13
C GLY A 28 19.75 -3.37 -4.46
N CYS A 29 18.53 -3.47 -4.94
CA CYS A 29 17.98 -4.72 -5.41
C CYS A 29 18.68 -5.17 -6.69
N LEU A 30 19.32 -6.34 -6.66
CA LEU A 30 20.02 -6.92 -7.81
C LEU A 30 19.10 -7.58 -8.83
N GLY A 31 17.77 -7.60 -8.57
CA GLY A 31 16.79 -8.17 -9.49
C GLY A 31 16.80 -9.70 -9.50
N CYS A 32 16.93 -10.35 -8.35
CA CYS A 32 16.84 -11.81 -8.21
C CYS A 32 15.43 -12.36 -8.53
N CYS A 33 14.44 -11.51 -8.62
CA CYS A 33 13.02 -11.79 -8.87
C CYS A 33 12.26 -12.61 -7.79
N ASP A 34 12.88 -13.00 -6.70
CA ASP A 34 12.21 -13.79 -5.66
C ASP A 34 10.95 -13.10 -5.14
N CYS A 35 11.03 -11.79 -4.82
CA CYS A 35 9.88 -10.99 -4.40
C CYS A 35 8.81 -10.80 -5.51
N CYS A 36 9.15 -11.04 -6.78
CA CYS A 36 8.24 -11.02 -7.90
C CYS A 36 7.55 -12.38 -8.14
N ARG A 37 7.95 -13.41 -7.40
CA ARG A 37 7.41 -14.78 -7.45
C ARG A 37 6.81 -15.23 -6.11
N MET A 38 6.53 -14.28 -5.25
CA MET A 38 5.84 -14.53 -3.97
C MET A 38 4.34 -14.45 -4.18
N ASP A 39 3.56 -15.28 -3.50
CA ASP A 39 2.10 -15.11 -3.41
C ASP A 39 1.78 -13.93 -2.47
N ALA A 40 2.13 -12.75 -2.91
CA ALA A 40 2.03 -11.53 -2.14
C ALA A 40 0.92 -10.62 -2.67
N LEU A 41 0.17 -10.01 -1.76
CA LEU A 41 -0.80 -8.98 -2.09
C LEU A 41 -0.10 -7.63 -2.17
N ILE A 42 0.19 -7.17 -3.39
CA ILE A 42 0.82 -5.87 -3.66
C ILE A 42 -0.27 -4.82 -3.83
N VAL A 43 -0.60 -4.14 -2.74
CA VAL A 43 -1.59 -3.05 -2.73
C VAL A 43 -0.97 -1.82 -3.35
N LEU A 44 -1.72 -1.17 -4.24
CA LEU A 44 -1.30 0.01 -4.98
C LEU A 44 -2.00 1.24 -4.40
N ASP A 45 -1.23 2.24 -4.03
CA ASP A 45 -1.74 3.54 -3.63
C ASP A 45 -1.82 4.52 -4.84
N PRO A 46 -2.35 5.73 -4.70
CA PRO A 46 -2.42 6.70 -5.81
C PRO A 46 -1.05 7.04 -6.42
N TRP A 47 0.02 7.10 -5.62
CA TRP A 47 1.37 7.31 -6.13
C TRP A 47 1.84 6.14 -7.00
N ASP A 48 1.50 4.92 -6.61
CA ASP A 48 1.83 3.73 -7.39
C ASP A 48 1.11 3.73 -8.75
N ILE A 49 -0.17 4.14 -8.78
CA ILE A 49 -0.91 4.28 -10.05
C ILE A 49 -0.30 5.36 -10.95
N TYR A 50 0.14 6.48 -10.37
CA TYR A 50 0.89 7.49 -11.12
C TYR A 50 2.20 6.93 -11.70
N GLN A 51 2.96 6.13 -10.94
CA GLN A 51 4.17 5.47 -11.42
C GLN A 51 3.86 4.44 -12.53
N LEU A 52 2.83 3.63 -12.35
CA LEU A 52 2.40 2.66 -13.35
C LEU A 52 1.93 3.34 -14.64
N LYS A 53 1.26 4.49 -14.54
CA LYS A 53 0.88 5.30 -15.71
C LYS A 53 2.12 5.79 -16.46
N LYS A 54 3.17 6.21 -15.76
CA LYS A 54 4.46 6.57 -16.39
C LYS A 54 5.10 5.39 -17.12
N ALA A 55 5.02 4.20 -16.54
CA ALA A 55 5.60 2.99 -17.14
C ALA A 55 4.82 2.52 -18.36
N ALA A 56 3.48 2.51 -18.29
CA ALA A 56 2.61 1.90 -19.29
C ALA A 56 2.05 2.89 -20.32
N GLY A 57 2.15 4.21 -20.08
CA GLY A 57 1.57 5.24 -20.93
C GLY A 57 0.03 5.25 -20.94
N CYS A 58 -0.62 4.59 -19.97
CA CYS A 58 -2.08 4.50 -19.90
C CYS A 58 -2.60 4.58 -18.46
N GLY A 59 -3.88 4.97 -18.30
CA GLY A 59 -4.53 5.08 -17.00
C GLY A 59 -4.96 3.73 -16.41
N LEU A 60 -5.46 3.79 -15.16
CA LEU A 60 -5.87 2.60 -14.40
C LEU A 60 -6.91 1.76 -15.16
N GLU A 61 -7.84 2.38 -15.88
CA GLU A 61 -8.92 1.67 -16.58
C GLU A 61 -8.37 0.63 -17.59
N LYS A 62 -7.25 0.95 -18.24
CA LYS A 62 -6.59 0.03 -19.20
C LYS A 62 -5.72 -1.00 -18.51
N LEU A 63 -5.27 -0.75 -17.28
CA LEU A 63 -4.48 -1.68 -16.48
C LEU A 63 -5.36 -2.71 -15.77
N LEU A 64 -6.65 -2.34 -15.49
CA LEU A 64 -7.60 -3.25 -14.87
C LEU A 64 -7.80 -4.51 -15.71
N ASN A 65 -7.85 -5.66 -15.03
CA ASN A 65 -7.96 -7.01 -15.60
C ASN A 65 -6.78 -7.45 -16.48
N VAL A 66 -5.72 -6.65 -16.59
CA VAL A 66 -4.47 -7.00 -17.28
C VAL A 66 -3.34 -7.16 -16.25
N THR A 67 -2.91 -6.07 -15.64
CA THR A 67 -1.83 -6.05 -14.65
C THR A 67 -2.28 -5.60 -13.26
N VAL A 68 -3.51 -5.08 -13.16
CA VAL A 68 -4.14 -4.61 -11.92
C VAL A 68 -5.51 -5.24 -11.77
N ARG A 69 -5.88 -5.59 -10.56
CA ARG A 69 -7.24 -6.00 -10.18
C ARG A 69 -7.70 -5.21 -8.96
N LEU A 70 -8.99 -5.26 -8.65
CA LEU A 70 -9.55 -4.65 -7.45
C LEU A 70 -9.81 -5.73 -6.39
N GLU A 71 -9.40 -5.44 -5.16
CA GLU A 71 -9.61 -6.32 -4.00
C GLU A 71 -10.21 -5.53 -2.84
N VAL A 72 -10.94 -6.23 -1.97
CA VAL A 72 -11.41 -5.65 -0.71
C VAL A 72 -10.35 -5.86 0.36
N ILE A 73 -9.77 -4.76 0.84
CA ILE A 73 -8.71 -4.76 1.84
C ILE A 73 -9.16 -3.88 3.00
N ASP A 74 -9.23 -4.46 4.18
CA ASP A 74 -9.69 -3.78 5.40
C ASP A 74 -11.04 -3.04 5.19
N GLY A 75 -11.95 -3.68 4.43
CA GLY A 75 -13.28 -3.15 4.14
C GLY A 75 -13.36 -2.11 3.03
N LEU A 76 -12.26 -1.72 2.41
CA LEU A 76 -12.21 -0.79 1.28
C LEU A 76 -11.74 -1.49 0.01
N ILE A 77 -12.32 -1.11 -1.15
CA ILE A 77 -11.83 -1.57 -2.46
C ILE A 77 -10.55 -0.83 -2.81
N GLN A 78 -9.47 -1.58 -3.05
CA GLN A 78 -8.17 -1.04 -3.41
C GLN A 78 -7.60 -1.77 -4.63
N PRO A 79 -6.88 -1.06 -5.52
CA PRO A 79 -6.14 -1.69 -6.61
C PRO A 79 -4.98 -2.53 -6.06
N VAL A 80 -4.74 -3.68 -6.69
CA VAL A 80 -3.59 -4.56 -6.39
C VAL A 80 -2.97 -5.06 -7.69
N LEU A 81 -1.70 -5.45 -7.67
CA LEU A 81 -1.11 -6.14 -8.82
C LEU A 81 -1.79 -7.50 -9.03
N ALA A 82 -2.05 -7.83 -10.30
CA ALA A 82 -2.66 -9.10 -10.69
C ALA A 82 -1.58 -10.21 -10.73
N MET A 83 -1.23 -10.75 -9.55
CA MET A 83 -0.23 -11.81 -9.38
C MET A 83 -0.80 -13.16 -9.86
N ALA A 84 -0.73 -13.43 -11.15
CA ALA A 84 -1.23 -14.69 -11.74
C ALA A 84 -0.30 -15.85 -11.36
N GLY A 85 -0.83 -16.84 -10.64
CA GLY A 85 -0.03 -17.98 -10.15
C GLY A 85 1.13 -17.57 -9.25
N GLY A 86 1.00 -16.45 -8.52
CA GLY A 86 2.05 -15.92 -7.64
C GLY A 86 3.16 -15.16 -8.38
N VAL A 87 3.02 -14.91 -9.68
CA VAL A 87 4.02 -14.22 -10.49
C VAL A 87 3.57 -12.80 -10.81
N CYS A 88 4.49 -11.84 -10.59
CA CYS A 88 4.26 -10.42 -10.91
C CYS A 88 4.06 -10.22 -12.41
N PRO A 89 3.01 -9.47 -12.85
CA PRO A 89 2.74 -9.22 -14.27
C PRO A 89 3.83 -8.39 -14.98
N TYR A 90 4.73 -7.77 -14.23
CA TYR A 90 5.87 -7.00 -14.74
C TYR A 90 7.21 -7.74 -14.62
N LEU A 91 7.19 -9.04 -14.38
CA LEU A 91 8.39 -9.84 -14.39
C LEU A 91 8.72 -10.24 -15.84
N GLY A 92 9.77 -9.67 -16.40
CA GLY A 92 10.24 -9.96 -17.75
C GLY A 92 10.81 -11.39 -17.89
N ALA A 93 10.94 -11.83 -19.12
CA ALA A 93 11.48 -13.15 -19.46
C ALA A 93 12.94 -13.33 -19.04
N ASP A 94 13.67 -12.23 -18.91
CA ASP A 94 15.05 -12.17 -18.39
C ASP A 94 15.15 -12.27 -16.86
N GLY A 95 14.02 -12.41 -16.16
CA GLY A 95 13.93 -12.45 -14.71
C GLY A 95 14.08 -11.09 -14.03
N ARG A 96 13.92 -9.98 -14.77
CA ARG A 96 13.99 -8.62 -14.22
C ARG A 96 12.65 -7.93 -14.27
N CYS A 97 12.49 -6.94 -13.41
CA CYS A 97 11.29 -6.10 -13.40
C CYS A 97 11.33 -5.12 -14.58
N GLU A 98 10.38 -5.24 -15.52
CA GLU A 98 10.26 -4.38 -16.70
C GLU A 98 9.99 -2.92 -16.35
N ILE A 99 9.32 -2.68 -15.21
CA ILE A 99 9.01 -1.34 -14.71
C ILE A 99 9.89 -0.93 -13.53
N HIS A 100 11.13 -1.43 -13.42
CA HIS A 100 11.97 -1.27 -12.22
C HIS A 100 12.10 0.19 -11.77
N THR A 101 12.24 1.14 -12.69
CA THR A 101 12.31 2.59 -12.40
C THR A 101 10.99 3.13 -11.83
N TYR A 102 9.85 2.57 -12.23
CA TYR A 102 8.51 2.97 -11.86
C TYR A 102 7.80 1.98 -10.93
N ARG A 103 8.57 1.07 -10.32
CA ARG A 103 8.01 0.05 -9.43
C ARG A 103 7.26 0.67 -8.25
N PRO A 104 6.18 0.04 -7.77
CA PRO A 104 5.41 0.49 -6.62
C PRO A 104 6.26 0.74 -5.36
N GLY A 105 5.80 1.62 -4.49
CA GLY A 105 6.48 1.98 -3.26
C GLY A 105 6.75 0.79 -2.35
N ILE A 106 5.81 -0.17 -2.27
CA ILE A 106 6.01 -1.41 -1.51
C ILE A 106 7.14 -2.27 -2.09
N CYS A 107 7.28 -2.32 -3.43
CA CYS A 107 8.38 -3.04 -4.08
C CYS A 107 9.74 -2.35 -3.87
N ARG A 108 9.75 -1.01 -3.71
CA ARG A 108 10.96 -0.25 -3.35
C ARG A 108 11.35 -0.48 -1.89
N LEU A 109 10.32 -0.61 -1.05
CA LEU A 109 10.49 -0.78 0.38
C LEU A 109 11.12 -2.14 0.72
N TYR A 110 10.67 -3.22 0.06
CA TYR A 110 11.10 -4.58 0.37
C TYR A 110 12.63 -4.75 0.36
N PRO A 111 13.26 -5.44 1.32
CA PRO A 111 12.67 -6.20 2.43
C PRO A 111 12.33 -5.37 3.68
N LEU A 112 12.37 -4.04 3.60
CA LEU A 112 11.87 -3.23 4.69
C LEU A 112 10.34 -3.32 4.77
N GLY A 113 9.79 -3.02 5.96
CA GLY A 113 8.39 -2.79 6.21
C GLY A 113 8.18 -1.42 6.85
N ARG A 114 6.93 -0.92 6.85
CA ARG A 114 6.51 0.22 7.66
C ARG A 114 5.77 -0.29 8.89
N CYS A 115 6.19 0.16 10.05
CA CYS A 115 5.48 -0.05 11.30
C CYS A 115 4.79 1.23 11.71
N TRP A 116 3.47 1.20 11.73
CA TRP A 116 2.61 2.34 12.04
C TRP A 116 2.31 2.40 13.54
N GLU A 117 2.55 3.56 14.14
CA GLU A 117 2.27 3.87 15.55
C GLU A 117 1.78 5.32 15.62
N ASP A 118 0.63 5.57 16.23
CA ASP A 118 0.06 6.91 16.48
C ASP A 118 0.01 7.84 15.25
N GLY A 119 -0.29 7.28 14.08
CA GLY A 119 -0.39 8.04 12.83
C GLY A 119 0.94 8.35 12.14
N ASP A 120 2.07 7.99 12.74
CA ASP A 120 3.40 8.01 12.12
C ASP A 120 3.90 6.58 11.87
N PHE A 121 5.01 6.45 11.17
CA PHE A 121 5.64 5.15 10.96
C PHE A 121 7.16 5.22 11.08
N SER A 122 7.73 4.08 11.42
CA SER A 122 9.15 3.78 11.30
C SER A 122 9.35 2.64 10.30
N TYR A 123 10.54 2.54 9.76
CA TYR A 123 10.92 1.37 8.96
C TYR A 123 11.42 0.25 9.88
N ILE A 124 11.19 -0.98 9.47
CA ILE A 124 11.75 -2.19 10.09
C ILE A 124 12.41 -3.03 9.02
N LEU A 125 13.45 -3.78 9.36
CA LEU A 125 14.03 -4.78 8.47
C LEU A 125 13.34 -6.12 8.74
N GLN A 126 12.63 -6.65 7.74
CA GLN A 126 12.03 -7.98 7.82
C GLN A 126 13.11 -9.04 7.62
N THR A 127 13.26 -9.92 8.59
CA THR A 127 14.28 -10.99 8.57
C THR A 127 13.76 -12.21 7.81
N GLY A 128 14.65 -12.85 7.05
CA GLY A 128 14.33 -14.06 6.29
C GLY A 128 13.54 -13.84 4.98
N GLU A 129 13.08 -12.63 4.72
CA GLU A 129 12.26 -12.31 3.54
C GLU A 129 13.08 -12.21 2.25
N CYS A 130 14.25 -11.59 2.30
CA CYS A 130 15.15 -11.47 1.14
C CYS A 130 16.39 -12.34 1.34
N THR A 131 16.55 -13.36 0.51
CA THR A 131 17.71 -14.30 0.54
C THR A 131 19.02 -13.64 0.10
N HIS A 132 18.96 -12.49 -0.55
CA HIS A 132 20.10 -11.76 -1.11
C HIS A 132 20.56 -10.56 -0.27
N CYS A 133 20.12 -10.45 0.97
CA CYS A 133 20.64 -9.45 1.89
C CYS A 133 22.12 -9.72 2.20
N THR A 134 23.02 -8.88 1.71
CA THR A 134 24.48 -9.10 1.80
C THR A 134 25.07 -8.68 3.14
N GLY A 135 24.31 -8.15 4.07
CA GLY A 135 24.79 -7.67 5.37
C GLY A 135 25.57 -6.35 5.34
N SER A 136 25.89 -5.79 4.16
CA SER A 136 26.45 -4.45 4.06
C SER A 136 25.38 -3.39 4.39
N LYS A 137 25.83 -2.25 4.92
CA LYS A 137 24.95 -1.20 5.42
C LYS A 137 24.68 -0.16 4.34
N VAL A 138 23.42 0.25 4.22
CA VAL A 138 22.98 1.34 3.36
C VAL A 138 21.98 2.22 4.12
N LYS A 139 21.94 3.53 3.84
CA LYS A 139 20.88 4.39 4.37
C LYS A 139 19.54 3.99 3.79
N VAL A 140 18.49 3.98 4.61
CA VAL A 140 17.11 3.67 4.19
C VAL A 140 16.71 4.49 2.97
N LYS A 141 16.92 5.83 3.00
CA LYS A 141 16.61 6.70 1.85
C LYS A 141 17.32 6.31 0.55
N LYS A 142 18.57 5.83 0.65
CA LYS A 142 19.32 5.37 -0.53
C LYS A 142 18.78 4.04 -1.06
N TRP A 143 18.34 3.15 -0.17
CA TRP A 143 17.72 1.89 -0.54
C TRP A 143 16.40 2.11 -1.30
N LEU A 144 15.52 2.96 -0.75
CA LEU A 144 14.23 3.28 -1.35
C LEU A 144 14.38 3.92 -2.73
N GLY A 145 15.37 4.79 -2.90
CA GLY A 145 15.64 5.49 -4.16
C GLY A 145 14.46 6.35 -4.65
N ILE A 146 13.68 6.89 -3.70
CA ILE A 146 12.56 7.78 -4.00
C ILE A 146 13.05 9.23 -3.91
N PRO A 147 12.95 10.02 -4.99
CA PRO A 147 13.25 11.44 -4.92
C PRO A 147 12.36 12.15 -3.89
N ASP A 148 12.93 13.09 -3.14
CA ASP A 148 12.24 13.81 -2.07
C ASP A 148 11.46 12.87 -1.13
N LEU A 149 12.21 11.97 -0.49
CA LEU A 149 11.63 10.96 0.39
C LEU A 149 10.79 11.57 1.52
N SER A 150 11.14 12.75 2.03
CA SER A 150 10.38 13.42 3.10
C SER A 150 8.96 13.75 2.64
N ARG A 151 8.80 14.22 1.42
CA ARG A 151 7.50 14.53 0.82
C ARG A 151 6.70 13.25 0.54
N TYR A 152 7.37 12.19 0.09
CA TYR A 152 6.75 10.89 -0.07
C TYR A 152 6.29 10.29 1.28
N GLU A 153 7.08 10.43 2.33
CA GLU A 153 6.69 9.99 3.67
C GLU A 153 5.48 10.78 4.21
N ALA A 154 5.44 12.10 4.00
CA ALA A 154 4.28 12.93 4.32
C ALA A 154 3.03 12.44 3.57
N TYR A 155 3.15 12.22 2.26
CA TYR A 155 2.09 11.61 1.44
C TYR A 155 1.61 10.27 2.03
N CYS A 156 2.52 9.37 2.40
CA CYS A 156 2.16 8.09 2.99
C CYS A 156 1.33 8.25 4.27
N ARG A 157 1.70 9.21 5.15
CA ARG A 157 0.94 9.51 6.39
C ARG A 157 -0.46 10.02 6.07
N THR A 158 -0.55 10.96 5.15
CA THR A 158 -1.82 11.56 4.73
C THR A 158 -2.74 10.51 4.12
N TRP A 159 -2.24 9.68 3.20
CA TRP A 159 -3.00 8.60 2.60
C TRP A 159 -3.47 7.57 3.62
N HIS A 160 -2.59 7.17 4.55
CA HIS A 160 -2.95 6.25 5.64
C HIS A 160 -4.06 6.83 6.53
N ALA A 161 -3.93 8.09 6.95
CA ALA A 161 -4.93 8.77 7.77
C ALA A 161 -6.29 8.87 7.05
N PHE A 162 -6.27 9.17 5.74
CA PHE A 162 -7.48 9.19 4.92
C PHE A 162 -8.16 7.81 4.85
N LEU A 163 -7.41 6.74 4.61
CA LEU A 163 -7.96 5.38 4.59
C LEU A 163 -8.59 5.01 5.94
N LYS A 164 -7.96 5.38 7.05
CA LYS A 164 -8.51 5.16 8.40
C LYS A 164 -9.81 5.93 8.62
N ALA A 165 -9.89 7.20 8.20
CA ALA A 165 -11.11 7.98 8.27
C ALA A 165 -12.23 7.39 7.39
N ALA A 166 -11.90 6.93 6.19
CA ALA A 166 -12.85 6.28 5.29
C ALA A 166 -13.37 4.94 5.86
N GLN A 167 -12.51 4.15 6.50
CA GLN A 167 -12.89 2.93 7.22
C GLN A 167 -13.87 3.23 8.36
N ALA A 168 -13.63 4.30 9.12
CA ALA A 168 -14.53 4.72 10.20
C ALA A 168 -15.92 5.11 9.65
N CYS A 169 -16.00 5.76 8.48
CA CYS A 169 -17.27 6.06 7.81
C CYS A 169 -18.06 4.79 7.42
N CYS A 170 -17.35 3.67 7.17
CA CYS A 170 -17.97 2.39 6.84
C CYS A 170 -18.43 1.58 8.06
N GLY A 171 -18.24 2.07 9.29
CA GLY A 171 -18.50 1.31 10.51
C GLY A 171 -17.58 0.11 10.72
N THR A 172 -16.47 0.02 9.97
CA THR A 172 -15.45 -1.03 10.09
C THR A 172 -14.29 -0.60 10.99
N GLY A 173 -14.33 0.60 11.55
CA GLY A 173 -13.35 1.11 12.50
C GLY A 173 -13.44 0.36 13.81
N GLU A 174 -12.46 -0.49 14.09
CA GLU A 174 -12.30 -1.07 15.42
C GLU A 174 -11.92 0.02 16.42
N GLY A 175 -12.56 -0.07 17.60
CA GLY A 175 -12.19 0.77 18.74
C GLY A 175 -10.70 0.69 19.02
N SER A 176 -10.11 1.85 19.25
CA SER A 176 -8.71 2.09 19.58
C SER A 176 -8.14 1.04 20.53
N MET A 177 -7.32 0.15 20.01
CA MET A 177 -6.25 -0.48 20.76
C MET A 177 -5.02 -0.54 19.84
N GLY A 178 -3.95 0.11 20.29
CA GLY A 178 -2.70 0.24 19.54
C GLY A 178 -2.12 -1.12 19.19
N THR A 179 -2.19 -1.47 17.91
CA THR A 179 -1.46 -2.59 17.34
C THR A 179 -0.78 -2.10 16.07
N ALA A 180 0.52 -2.30 16.03
CA ALA A 180 1.37 -1.93 14.92
C ALA A 180 0.86 -2.53 13.60
N GLN A 181 0.56 -1.69 12.63
CA GLN A 181 0.09 -2.09 11.31
C GLN A 181 1.25 -2.17 10.34
N MET A 182 1.46 -3.36 9.79
CA MET A 182 2.49 -3.60 8.78
C MET A 182 1.88 -3.68 7.39
N GLN A 183 2.39 -2.88 6.47
CA GLN A 183 2.25 -3.15 5.05
C GLN A 183 3.37 -4.08 4.62
N GLY A 184 3.09 -5.36 4.59
CA GLY A 184 3.97 -6.42 4.13
C GLY A 184 3.15 -7.53 3.50
N THR A 185 3.80 -8.35 2.69
CA THR A 185 3.23 -9.45 1.92
C THR A 185 2.20 -10.29 2.68
N ALA A 186 1.03 -10.50 2.09
CA ALA A 186 -0.11 -11.15 2.68
C ALA A 186 -0.24 -12.62 2.29
N ALA A 187 -0.33 -13.48 3.30
CA ALA A 187 -0.89 -14.81 3.12
C ALA A 187 -2.43 -14.77 3.10
N ARG A 188 -3.06 -15.57 2.25
CA ARG A 188 -4.53 -15.73 2.16
C ARG A 188 -5.10 -16.19 3.48
N SER A 189 -6.08 -15.48 4.03
CA SER A 189 -7.00 -16.01 5.03
C SER A 189 -8.40 -16.10 4.46
N THR A 190 -8.93 -17.32 4.39
CA THR A 190 -10.32 -17.61 4.06
C THR A 190 -11.19 -17.33 5.28
N CYS A 191 -12.08 -16.35 5.18
CA CYS A 191 -13.05 -16.04 6.22
C CYS A 191 -14.29 -16.96 6.07
N ALA A 192 -14.49 -17.86 7.02
CA ALA A 192 -15.74 -18.61 7.17
C ALA A 192 -16.74 -17.74 7.93
N ALA A 193 -17.90 -17.51 7.34
CA ALA A 193 -19.02 -16.83 7.97
C ALA A 193 -19.73 -17.75 8.96
N GLN A 194 -19.97 -17.27 10.19
CA GLN A 194 -20.98 -17.84 11.08
C GLN A 194 -22.06 -16.81 11.34
N THR A 195 -23.27 -17.18 11.00
CA THR A 195 -24.52 -16.44 11.15
C THR A 195 -25.12 -16.60 12.55
N GLN A 196 -25.54 -15.49 13.18
CA GLN A 196 -26.64 -15.51 14.18
C GLN A 196 -27.36 -14.14 14.26
N GLY A 197 -28.72 -14.14 14.09
CA GLY A 197 -29.70 -13.31 14.80
C GLY A 197 -30.21 -12.02 14.17
N THR A 198 -31.25 -12.04 13.55
CA THR A 198 -32.45 -11.35 13.05
C THR A 198 -32.83 -9.88 13.44
N ALA A 199 -32.06 -9.11 14.19
CA ALA A 199 -32.22 -7.65 14.28
C ALA A 199 -31.11 -6.89 13.51
N SER A 200 -30.10 -7.61 13.07
CA SER A 200 -28.87 -7.19 12.37
C SER A 200 -29.11 -6.87 10.88
N GLY A 201 -30.06 -7.48 10.23
CA GLY A 201 -30.15 -7.47 8.76
C GLY A 201 -30.41 -6.10 8.12
N TYR A 202 -31.07 -5.18 8.81
CA TYR A 202 -31.33 -3.82 8.25
C TYR A 202 -30.11 -2.91 8.42
N THR A 203 -29.45 -2.99 9.57
CA THR A 203 -28.20 -2.26 9.86
C THR A 203 -27.07 -2.73 8.95
N ASP A 204 -26.95 -4.04 8.70
CA ASP A 204 -25.94 -4.64 7.84
C ASP A 204 -26.12 -4.21 6.36
N ALA A 205 -27.35 -4.16 5.87
CA ALA A 205 -27.66 -3.70 4.50
C ALA A 205 -27.34 -2.21 4.30
N VAL A 206 -27.61 -1.37 5.30
CA VAL A 206 -27.27 0.06 5.26
C VAL A 206 -25.77 0.26 5.30
N GLN A 207 -25.07 -0.46 6.16
CA GLN A 207 -23.61 -0.40 6.25
C GLN A 207 -22.93 -0.90 4.96
N ASP A 208 -23.43 -1.97 4.35
CA ASP A 208 -22.91 -2.47 3.09
C ASP A 208 -23.10 -1.44 1.95
N ARG A 209 -24.26 -0.76 1.93
CA ARG A 209 -24.53 0.32 0.97
C ARG A 209 -23.59 1.52 1.17
N LEU A 210 -23.37 1.94 2.42
CA LEU A 210 -22.43 3.00 2.76
C LEU A 210 -21.01 2.63 2.33
N ARG A 211 -20.58 1.40 2.62
CA ARG A 211 -19.27 0.90 2.21
C ARG A 211 -19.08 0.97 0.70
N LYS A 212 -20.08 0.53 -0.07
CA LYS A 212 -20.05 0.62 -1.54
C LYS A 212 -19.90 2.06 -2.01
N ILE A 213 -20.65 3.01 -1.42
CA ILE A 213 -20.55 4.43 -1.75
C ILE A 213 -19.15 4.96 -1.46
N VAL A 214 -18.61 4.69 -0.27
CA VAL A 214 -17.26 5.12 0.14
C VAL A 214 -16.23 4.55 -0.83
N CYS A 215 -16.27 3.25 -1.10
CA CYS A 215 -15.35 2.58 -2.03
C CYS A 215 -15.41 3.20 -3.43
N MET A 216 -16.60 3.46 -3.95
CA MET A 216 -16.77 4.08 -5.27
C MET A 216 -16.20 5.50 -5.32
N GLN A 217 -16.43 6.31 -4.27
CA GLN A 217 -15.88 7.66 -4.19
C GLN A 217 -14.36 7.67 -4.13
N ILE A 218 -13.76 6.77 -3.35
CA ILE A 218 -12.30 6.63 -3.28
C ILE A 218 -11.76 6.21 -4.65
N LEU A 219 -12.35 5.18 -5.26
CA LEU A 219 -11.92 4.68 -6.56
C LEU A 219 -12.01 5.76 -7.63
N GLU A 220 -13.14 6.47 -7.70
CA GLU A 220 -13.38 7.53 -8.68
C GLU A 220 -12.42 8.71 -8.47
N LYS A 221 -12.32 9.25 -7.24
CA LYS A 221 -11.59 10.49 -6.98
C LYS A 221 -10.08 10.30 -6.88
N CYS A 222 -9.62 9.19 -6.26
CA CYS A 222 -8.20 9.01 -5.96
C CYS A 222 -7.46 8.12 -6.98
N TYR A 223 -8.19 7.37 -7.82
CA TYR A 223 -7.56 6.45 -8.76
C TYR A 223 -7.98 6.65 -10.21
N LEU A 224 -9.29 6.78 -10.49
CA LEU A 224 -9.80 6.89 -11.86
C LEU A 224 -9.79 8.32 -12.40
N ALA A 225 -9.82 9.34 -11.54
CA ALA A 225 -9.66 10.74 -11.97
C ALA A 225 -8.37 10.95 -12.76
N GLY A 226 -7.41 10.05 -12.57
CA GLY A 226 -6.16 10.01 -13.31
C GLY A 226 -5.17 11.09 -12.86
N PHE A 227 -3.94 10.93 -13.31
CA PHE A 227 -2.85 11.86 -13.03
C PHE A 227 -2.21 12.29 -14.34
N ASP A 228 -1.89 13.55 -14.47
CA ASP A 228 -1.05 14.08 -15.56
C ASP A 228 0.42 13.76 -15.21
N THR A 229 1.05 12.88 -16.00
CA THR A 229 2.42 12.41 -15.74
C THR A 229 3.50 13.45 -16.06
N GLU A 230 3.14 14.54 -16.74
CA GLU A 230 4.04 15.66 -17.02
C GLU A 230 4.08 16.68 -15.87
N LYS A 231 3.16 16.55 -14.90
CA LYS A 231 3.07 17.40 -13.72
C LYS A 231 3.52 16.68 -12.47
N ASP A 232 3.87 17.45 -11.44
CA ASP A 232 4.15 16.92 -10.12
C ASP A 232 2.93 16.17 -9.57
N PHE A 233 3.16 14.99 -8.99
CA PHE A 233 2.13 14.14 -8.42
C PHE A 233 1.40 14.79 -7.24
N TYR A 234 2.16 15.38 -6.31
CA TYR A 234 1.62 15.74 -5.00
C TYR A 234 0.52 16.80 -5.04
N PRO A 235 0.63 17.90 -5.81
CA PRO A 235 -0.47 18.86 -5.90
C PRO A 235 -1.74 18.26 -6.50
N GLN A 236 -1.60 17.35 -7.47
CA GLN A 236 -2.73 16.65 -8.07
C GLN A 236 -3.39 15.71 -7.05
N PHE A 237 -2.58 15.00 -6.28
CA PHE A 237 -3.07 14.13 -5.21
C PHE A 237 -3.82 14.93 -4.14
N GLU A 238 -3.29 16.07 -3.71
CA GLU A 238 -3.94 16.96 -2.72
C GLU A 238 -5.32 17.39 -3.19
N GLU A 239 -5.45 17.82 -4.44
CA GLU A 239 -6.72 18.23 -5.04
C GLU A 239 -7.73 17.07 -5.06
N GLN A 240 -7.29 15.90 -5.51
CA GLN A 240 -8.12 14.69 -5.57
C GLN A 240 -8.54 14.22 -4.16
N LEU A 241 -7.62 14.24 -3.20
CA LEU A 241 -7.89 13.89 -1.81
C LEU A 241 -8.92 14.83 -1.18
N GLN A 242 -8.76 16.15 -1.38
CA GLN A 242 -9.74 17.13 -0.90
C GLN A 242 -11.12 16.91 -1.52
N ALA A 243 -11.19 16.56 -2.81
CA ALA A 243 -12.45 16.23 -3.47
C ALA A 243 -13.09 14.97 -2.85
N ALA A 244 -12.30 13.93 -2.56
CA ALA A 244 -12.75 12.72 -1.88
C ALA A 244 -13.24 13.02 -0.46
N CYS A 245 -12.49 13.80 0.32
CA CYS A 245 -12.88 14.22 1.67
C CYS A 245 -14.23 14.97 1.67
N ARG A 246 -14.40 15.93 0.75
CA ARG A 246 -15.67 16.66 0.62
C ARG A 246 -16.85 15.73 0.29
N SER A 247 -16.66 14.78 -0.63
CA SER A 247 -17.73 13.86 -1.03
C SER A 247 -18.12 12.87 0.06
N LEU A 248 -17.18 12.55 0.96
CA LEU A 248 -17.39 11.60 2.06
C LEU A 248 -17.75 12.29 3.40
N GLY A 249 -17.78 13.63 3.45
CA GLY A 249 -17.98 14.37 4.70
C GLY A 249 -16.85 14.18 5.71
N ILE A 250 -15.67 13.77 5.26
CA ILE A 250 -14.46 13.63 6.09
C ILE A 250 -13.86 15.04 6.26
N GLY A 251 -13.58 15.43 7.49
CA GLY A 251 -12.84 16.68 7.76
C GLY A 251 -11.46 16.65 7.09
N SER A 252 -10.82 17.82 6.95
CA SER A 252 -9.49 17.90 6.36
C SER A 252 -8.51 16.96 7.08
N VAL A 253 -7.94 16.03 6.34
CA VAL A 253 -6.88 15.15 6.84
C VAL A 253 -5.60 16.01 6.94
N GLN A 254 -5.17 16.32 8.16
CA GLN A 254 -3.95 17.12 8.39
C GLN A 254 -2.73 16.30 7.98
N GLY A 255 -1.83 16.91 7.21
CA GLY A 255 -0.55 16.25 6.87
C GLY A 255 0.16 16.73 5.61
N LEU A 256 -0.32 17.79 4.94
CA LEU A 256 0.40 18.43 3.82
C LEU A 256 0.68 19.88 4.14
#